data_00b3c6225e5ed42a49e067571be35f05
#
_entry.id   00b3c6225e5ed42a49e067571be35f05
#
_cell.length_a   1.000
_cell.length_b   1.000
_cell.length_c   1.000
_cell.angle_alpha   90.00
_cell.angle_beta   90.00
_cell.angle_gamma   90.00
#
_symmetry.space_group_name_H-M   'P 1'
#
loop_
_entity.id
_entity.type
_entity.pdbx_description
1 polymer ?
#
loop_
_entity_poly.entity_id
_entity_poly.type
_entity_poly.pdbx_seq_one_letter_code
_entity_poly.pdbx_strand_id
1 'polypeptide(L)'
;ILILLNLVAVCLESVDSINLQYHRQLMMFEWFSVSIFLVEYLLRIWSITADNSARGATPWGRRSSYIFSFTGIIDLAAFLPSLLPLIMGGLDLRWLRVLRLLRLLKMSHYSSALEDLVSAVHEERRSFAATLYLLAIALFLSSSMMYLAESDVQTDHFKSIPESMWWSLRTPTTVGYVVLYPITPIGKF
;
A
#
# COMPACT_ATOMS: atom_id res chain seq x y z
N ILE A 1 -10.75 -1.56 -16.68
CA ILE A 1 -10.09 -2.62 -17.47
C ILE A 1 -8.58 -2.37 -17.54
N LEU A 2 -8.09 -1.20 -18.00
CA LEU A 2 -6.65 -0.92 -18.15
C LEU A 2 -5.86 -1.13 -16.86
N ILE A 3 -6.39 -0.73 -15.69
CA ILE A 3 -5.76 -0.90 -14.38
C ILE A 3 -5.57 -2.39 -14.06
N LEU A 4 -6.58 -3.22 -14.31
CA LEU A 4 -6.49 -4.67 -14.09
C LEU A 4 -5.47 -5.33 -15.02
N LEU A 5 -5.42 -4.91 -16.29
CA LEU A 5 -4.41 -5.39 -17.22
C LEU A 5 -2.99 -5.02 -16.77
N ASN A 6 -2.82 -3.82 -16.21
CA ASN A 6 -1.54 -3.42 -15.62
C ASN A 6 -1.15 -4.27 -14.41
N LEU A 7 -2.12 -4.66 -13.56
CA LEU A 7 -1.84 -5.58 -12.46
C LEU A 7 -1.32 -6.92 -12.97
N VAL A 8 -2.00 -7.48 -13.98
CA VAL A 8 -1.56 -8.74 -14.63
C VAL A 8 -0.16 -8.57 -15.22
N ALA A 9 0.11 -7.45 -15.90
CA ALA A 9 1.42 -7.19 -16.49
C ALA A 9 2.54 -7.13 -15.42
N VAL A 10 2.31 -6.48 -14.28
CA VAL A 10 3.26 -6.43 -13.16
C VAL A 10 3.48 -7.83 -12.56
N CYS A 11 2.42 -8.64 -12.42
CA CYS A 11 2.55 -10.03 -11.97
C CYS A 11 3.40 -10.85 -12.95
N LEU A 12 3.17 -10.70 -14.26
CA LEU A 12 3.94 -11.40 -15.29
C LEU A 12 5.40 -10.94 -15.32
N GLU A 13 5.67 -9.64 -15.13
CA GLU A 13 7.02 -9.07 -15.03
C GLU A 13 7.80 -9.63 -13.83
N SER A 14 7.13 -10.03 -12.76
CA SER A 14 7.77 -10.61 -11.57
C SER A 14 8.27 -12.05 -11.79
N VAL A 15 7.82 -12.74 -12.84
CA VAL A 15 8.23 -14.09 -13.20
C VAL A 15 9.41 -14.03 -14.16
N ASP A 16 10.60 -14.41 -13.70
CA ASP A 16 11.86 -14.28 -14.47
C ASP A 16 11.80 -14.89 -15.87
N SER A 17 11.21 -16.09 -16.01
CA SER A 17 11.08 -16.79 -17.30
C SER A 17 10.24 -16.01 -18.31
N ILE A 18 9.15 -15.37 -17.86
CA ILE A 18 8.26 -14.57 -18.71
C ILE A 18 8.91 -13.22 -19.01
N ASN A 19 9.52 -12.61 -18.00
CA ASN A 19 10.20 -11.33 -18.17
C ASN A 19 11.33 -11.42 -19.17
N LEU A 20 12.15 -12.47 -19.15
CA LEU A 20 13.23 -12.67 -20.13
C LEU A 20 12.69 -12.81 -21.56
N GLN A 21 11.56 -13.47 -21.74
CA GLN A 21 10.99 -13.73 -23.07
C GLN A 21 10.18 -12.54 -23.62
N TYR A 22 9.43 -11.85 -22.77
CA TYR A 22 8.44 -10.82 -23.16
C TYR A 22 8.75 -9.41 -22.62
N HIS A 23 9.98 -9.18 -22.15
CA HIS A 23 10.37 -7.90 -21.55
C HIS A 23 10.01 -6.67 -22.39
N ARG A 24 10.27 -6.75 -23.69
CA ARG A 24 9.99 -5.64 -24.61
C ARG A 24 8.48 -5.36 -24.73
N GLN A 25 7.65 -6.38 -24.80
CA GLN A 25 6.20 -6.23 -24.90
C GLN A 25 5.60 -5.68 -23.61
N LEU A 26 6.04 -6.18 -22.45
CA LEU A 26 5.62 -5.70 -21.14
C LEU A 26 6.01 -4.23 -20.95
N MET A 27 7.23 -3.86 -21.34
CA MET A 27 7.70 -2.48 -21.27
C MET A 27 6.91 -1.55 -22.21
N MET A 28 6.62 -1.97 -23.43
CA MET A 28 5.78 -1.17 -24.36
C MET A 28 4.37 -0.99 -23.80
N PHE A 29 3.78 -2.03 -23.23
CA PHE A 29 2.47 -1.95 -22.60
C PHE A 29 2.48 -1.02 -21.40
N GLU A 30 3.54 -1.05 -20.58
CA GLU A 30 3.70 -0.13 -19.45
C GLU A 30 3.74 1.31 -19.92
N TRP A 31 4.60 1.66 -20.90
CA TRP A 31 4.69 3.01 -21.43
C TRP A 31 3.40 3.50 -22.05
N PHE A 32 2.68 2.64 -22.76
CA PHE A 32 1.36 2.93 -23.29
C PHE A 32 0.36 3.29 -22.17
N SER A 33 0.32 2.49 -21.12
CA SER A 33 -0.57 2.72 -19.97
C SER A 33 -0.21 4.00 -19.22
N VAL A 34 1.08 4.23 -18.96
CA VAL A 34 1.58 5.45 -18.32
C VAL A 34 1.19 6.69 -19.12
N SER A 35 1.31 6.62 -20.46
CA SER A 35 0.91 7.73 -21.32
C SER A 35 -0.59 8.04 -21.21
N ILE A 36 -1.44 7.02 -21.16
CA ILE A 36 -2.89 7.20 -20.97
C ILE A 36 -3.18 7.85 -19.62
N PHE A 37 -2.58 7.35 -18.53
CA PHE A 37 -2.80 7.93 -17.20
C PHE A 37 -2.29 9.36 -17.08
N LEU A 38 -1.16 9.67 -17.72
CA LEU A 38 -0.63 11.03 -17.75
C LEU A 38 -1.57 11.97 -18.51
N VAL A 39 -2.06 11.57 -19.69
CA VAL A 39 -3.00 12.36 -20.49
C VAL A 39 -4.30 12.57 -19.71
N GLU A 40 -4.85 11.52 -19.08
CA GLU A 40 -6.04 11.62 -18.24
C GLU A 40 -5.83 12.63 -17.10
N TYR A 41 -4.69 12.57 -16.40
CA TYR A 41 -4.35 13.49 -15.33
C TYR A 41 -4.26 14.94 -15.79
N LEU A 42 -3.59 15.18 -16.92
CA LEU A 42 -3.48 16.52 -17.50
C LEU A 42 -4.84 17.07 -17.93
N LEU A 43 -5.70 16.24 -18.53
CA LEU A 43 -7.06 16.62 -18.89
C LEU A 43 -7.91 16.96 -17.67
N ARG A 44 -7.77 16.23 -16.58
CA ARG A 44 -8.45 16.55 -15.31
C ARG A 44 -8.00 17.87 -14.73
N ILE A 45 -6.69 18.15 -14.69
CA ILE A 45 -6.14 19.44 -14.24
C ILE A 45 -6.65 20.58 -15.13
N TRP A 46 -6.78 20.33 -16.42
CA TRP A 46 -7.27 21.35 -17.35
C TRP A 46 -8.76 21.58 -17.19
N SER A 47 -9.56 20.52 -17.07
CA SER A 47 -11.02 20.61 -16.97
C SER A 47 -11.51 21.21 -15.64
N ILE A 48 -10.74 21.09 -14.53
CA ILE A 48 -11.15 21.58 -13.21
C ILE A 48 -11.33 23.12 -13.18
N THR A 49 -10.73 23.83 -14.13
CA THR A 49 -10.91 25.28 -14.25
C THR A 49 -12.26 25.65 -14.86
N ALA A 50 -12.93 24.74 -15.56
CA ALA A 50 -14.24 24.94 -16.16
C ALA A 50 -15.39 24.76 -15.14
N ASP A 51 -15.11 24.14 -14.00
CA ASP A 51 -16.11 23.94 -12.94
C ASP A 51 -16.33 25.26 -12.16
N ASN A 52 -17.55 25.78 -12.26
CA ASN A 52 -17.95 27.04 -11.63
C ASN A 52 -18.35 26.90 -10.14
N SER A 53 -18.25 25.72 -9.54
CA SER A 53 -18.69 25.44 -8.17
C SER A 53 -17.89 26.21 -7.10
N ALA A 54 -16.66 26.61 -7.37
CA ALA A 54 -15.81 27.39 -6.48
C ALA A 54 -15.75 28.87 -6.88
N ARG A 55 -16.82 29.62 -6.64
CA ARG A 55 -16.84 31.09 -6.85
C ARG A 55 -15.73 31.76 -6.06
N GLY A 56 -14.82 32.47 -6.74
CA GLY A 56 -13.80 33.33 -6.12
C GLY A 56 -12.37 32.77 -6.08
N ALA A 57 -12.13 31.47 -6.41
CA ALA A 57 -10.78 30.93 -6.49
C ALA A 57 -10.12 31.20 -7.85
N THR A 58 -8.84 31.60 -7.83
CA THR A 58 -8.05 31.77 -9.06
C THR A 58 -7.88 30.44 -9.80
N PRO A 59 -7.73 30.43 -11.15
CA PRO A 59 -7.50 29.20 -11.91
C PRO A 59 -6.32 28.36 -11.37
N TRP A 60 -5.27 29.01 -10.90
CA TRP A 60 -4.11 28.35 -10.28
C TRP A 60 -4.44 27.75 -8.90
N GLY A 61 -5.23 28.43 -8.08
CA GLY A 61 -5.68 27.90 -6.79
C GLY A 61 -6.53 26.64 -6.94
N ARG A 62 -7.36 26.55 -7.99
CA ARG A 62 -8.17 25.35 -8.27
C ARG A 62 -7.29 24.18 -8.71
N ARG A 63 -6.30 24.42 -9.58
CA ARG A 63 -5.35 23.39 -10.02
C ARG A 63 -4.51 22.85 -8.87
N SER A 64 -3.95 23.73 -8.03
CA SER A 64 -3.18 23.30 -6.86
C SER A 64 -4.04 22.52 -5.86
N SER A 65 -5.26 22.97 -5.60
CA SER A 65 -6.20 22.25 -4.74
C SER A 65 -6.50 20.84 -5.26
N TYR A 66 -6.63 20.64 -6.57
CA TYR A 66 -6.81 19.32 -7.15
C TYR A 66 -5.55 18.46 -7.00
N ILE A 67 -4.36 18.99 -7.32
CA ILE A 67 -3.10 18.25 -7.23
C ILE A 67 -2.87 17.71 -5.81
N PHE A 68 -3.21 18.49 -4.79
CA PHE A 68 -3.09 18.10 -3.38
C PHE A 68 -4.36 17.44 -2.82
N SER A 69 -5.40 17.25 -3.63
CA SER A 69 -6.57 16.47 -3.22
C SER A 69 -6.24 14.98 -3.17
N PHE A 70 -7.04 14.23 -2.40
CA PHE A 70 -6.91 12.77 -2.33
C PHE A 70 -6.96 12.12 -3.72
N THR A 71 -7.89 12.55 -4.57
CA THR A 71 -8.02 12.09 -5.96
C THR A 71 -6.82 12.44 -6.82
N GLY A 72 -6.31 13.67 -6.71
CA GLY A 72 -5.14 14.13 -7.45
C GLY A 72 -3.86 13.37 -7.09
N ILE A 73 -3.68 13.07 -5.79
CA ILE A 73 -2.54 12.27 -5.30
C ILE A 73 -2.62 10.83 -5.82
N ILE A 74 -3.80 10.20 -5.83
CA ILE A 74 -4.00 8.87 -6.38
C ILE A 74 -3.69 8.83 -7.88
N ASP A 75 -4.20 9.81 -8.63
CA ASP A 75 -3.92 9.92 -10.05
C ASP A 75 -2.43 10.09 -10.33
N LEU A 76 -1.74 10.93 -9.55
CA LEU A 76 -0.29 11.11 -9.62
C LEU A 76 0.46 9.80 -9.31
N ALA A 77 0.08 9.10 -8.25
CA ALA A 77 0.68 7.84 -7.83
C ALA A 77 0.55 6.72 -8.89
N ALA A 78 -0.44 6.82 -9.78
CA ALA A 78 -0.65 5.82 -10.83
C ALA A 78 0.44 5.80 -11.91
N PHE A 79 1.08 6.93 -12.21
CA PHE A 79 2.09 7.03 -13.27
C PHE A 79 3.46 7.50 -12.76
N LEU A 80 3.53 8.24 -11.66
CA LEU A 80 4.77 8.81 -11.13
C LEU A 80 5.88 7.77 -10.90
N PRO A 81 5.63 6.58 -10.30
CA PRO A 81 6.67 5.59 -10.07
C PRO A 81 7.35 5.10 -11.34
N SER A 82 6.64 5.09 -12.48
CA SER A 82 7.22 4.70 -13.76
C SER A 82 8.03 5.81 -14.43
N LEU A 83 7.78 7.08 -14.09
CA LEU A 83 8.53 8.23 -14.59
C LEU A 83 9.77 8.55 -13.74
N LEU A 84 9.75 8.25 -12.45
CA LEU A 84 10.86 8.56 -11.53
C LEU A 84 12.23 8.03 -12.00
N PRO A 85 12.38 6.80 -12.54
CA PRO A 85 13.65 6.29 -13.03
C PRO A 85 14.24 7.12 -14.16
N LEU A 86 13.41 7.76 -14.98
CA LEU A 86 13.87 8.65 -16.07
C LEU A 86 14.47 9.95 -15.56
N ILE A 87 13.94 10.43 -14.40
CA ILE A 87 14.35 11.73 -13.83
C ILE A 87 15.56 11.54 -12.91
N MET A 88 15.60 10.44 -12.16
CA MET A 88 16.58 10.18 -11.11
C MET A 88 17.69 9.22 -11.54
N GLY A 89 18.01 9.15 -12.82
CA GLY A 89 18.94 8.19 -13.43
C GLY A 89 20.13 7.79 -12.56
N GLY A 90 20.36 6.48 -12.41
CA GLY A 90 21.50 5.90 -11.70
C GLY A 90 21.26 5.39 -10.27
N LEU A 91 20.11 5.58 -9.70
CA LEU A 91 19.75 4.97 -8.40
C LEU A 91 19.14 3.57 -8.60
N ASP A 92 19.45 2.64 -7.70
CA ASP A 92 18.81 1.31 -7.69
C ASP A 92 17.36 1.45 -7.17
N LEU A 93 16.47 1.75 -8.10
CA LEU A 93 15.06 2.07 -7.82
C LEU A 93 14.17 0.83 -7.92
N ARG A 94 14.68 -0.37 -7.58
CA ARG A 94 13.91 -1.63 -7.62
C ARG A 94 12.61 -1.55 -6.81
N TRP A 95 12.64 -0.84 -5.69
CA TRP A 95 11.46 -0.62 -4.85
C TRP A 95 10.35 0.19 -5.56
N LEU A 96 10.68 1.03 -6.55
CA LEU A 96 9.68 1.75 -7.36
C LEU A 96 8.80 0.79 -8.17
N ARG A 97 9.30 -0.42 -8.47
CA ARG A 97 8.50 -1.46 -9.11
C ARG A 97 7.29 -1.83 -8.25
N VAL A 98 7.47 -1.92 -6.94
CA VAL A 98 6.37 -2.18 -5.99
C VAL A 98 5.41 -1.01 -5.94
N LEU A 99 5.91 0.23 -6.02
CA LEU A 99 5.05 1.43 -6.03
C LEU A 99 4.15 1.51 -7.28
N ARG A 100 4.48 0.80 -8.35
CA ARG A 100 3.57 0.70 -9.52
C ARG A 100 2.22 0.08 -9.14
N LEU A 101 2.16 -0.73 -8.05
CA LEU A 101 0.91 -1.26 -7.52
C LEU A 101 -0.02 -0.16 -6.97
N LEU A 102 0.49 1.03 -6.62
CA LEU A 102 -0.34 2.15 -6.19
C LEU A 102 -1.36 2.60 -7.25
N ARG A 103 -1.11 2.27 -8.53
CA ARG A 103 -2.12 2.49 -9.58
C ARG A 103 -3.45 1.75 -9.32
N LEU A 104 -3.47 0.70 -8.49
CA LEU A 104 -4.68 0.03 -8.07
C LEU A 104 -5.60 0.95 -7.26
N LEU A 105 -5.03 1.91 -6.51
CA LEU A 105 -5.82 2.90 -5.78
C LEU A 105 -6.69 3.73 -6.72
N LYS A 106 -6.33 3.85 -7.99
CA LYS A 106 -7.16 4.53 -9.00
C LYS A 106 -8.50 3.84 -9.22
N MET A 107 -8.64 2.57 -8.84
CA MET A 107 -9.94 1.88 -8.87
C MET A 107 -10.96 2.51 -7.91
N SER A 108 -10.52 3.24 -6.88
CA SER A 108 -11.41 3.96 -5.96
C SER A 108 -12.33 4.95 -6.68
N HIS A 109 -11.87 5.56 -7.77
CA HIS A 109 -12.68 6.47 -8.58
C HIS A 109 -13.84 5.81 -9.34
N TYR A 110 -13.79 4.48 -9.49
CA TYR A 110 -14.78 3.71 -10.25
C TYR A 110 -15.70 2.87 -9.37
N SER A 111 -15.54 2.97 -8.05
CA SER A 111 -16.28 2.15 -7.10
C SER A 111 -16.80 3.00 -5.94
N SER A 112 -18.10 3.24 -5.91
CA SER A 112 -18.80 3.86 -4.77
C SER A 112 -18.56 3.05 -3.47
N ALA A 113 -18.41 1.73 -3.58
CA ALA A 113 -18.14 0.86 -2.44
C ALA A 113 -16.84 1.21 -1.70
N LEU A 114 -15.81 1.72 -2.41
CA LEU A 114 -14.59 2.19 -1.76
C LEU A 114 -14.78 3.55 -1.08
N GLU A 115 -15.58 4.44 -1.64
CA GLU A 115 -15.96 5.71 -1.00
C GLU A 115 -16.77 5.44 0.26
N ASP A 116 -17.75 4.52 0.19
CA ASP A 116 -18.57 4.10 1.33
C ASP A 116 -17.69 3.48 2.44
N LEU A 117 -16.71 2.65 2.07
CA LEU A 117 -15.77 2.07 3.03
C LEU A 117 -14.93 3.15 3.72
N VAL A 118 -14.37 4.08 2.95
CA VAL A 118 -13.57 5.20 3.50
C VAL A 118 -14.42 6.06 4.42
N SER A 119 -15.67 6.35 4.04
CA SER A 119 -16.62 7.11 4.85
C SER A 119 -16.92 6.40 6.16
N ALA A 120 -17.24 5.10 6.11
CA ALA A 120 -17.51 4.29 7.30
C ALA A 120 -16.30 4.24 8.26
N VAL A 121 -15.09 4.07 7.74
CA VAL A 121 -13.85 4.12 8.54
C VAL A 121 -13.65 5.52 9.13
N HIS A 122 -13.96 6.58 8.38
CA HIS A 122 -13.83 7.94 8.87
C HIS A 122 -14.83 8.27 9.98
N GLU A 123 -16.07 7.83 9.83
CA GLU A 123 -17.13 7.99 10.84
C GLU A 123 -16.75 7.28 12.13
N GLU A 124 -16.28 6.04 12.04
CA GLU A 124 -15.94 5.18 13.19
C GLU A 124 -14.46 5.25 13.61
N ARG A 125 -13.72 6.27 13.16
CA ARG A 125 -12.26 6.39 13.40
C ARG A 125 -11.86 6.32 14.87
N ARG A 126 -12.73 6.78 15.78
CA ARG A 126 -12.46 6.73 17.24
C ARG A 126 -12.53 5.31 17.75
N SER A 127 -13.53 4.54 17.32
CA SER A 127 -13.71 3.14 17.68
C SER A 127 -12.56 2.29 17.10
N PHE A 128 -12.18 2.53 15.83
CA PHE A 128 -11.03 1.89 15.23
C PHE A 128 -9.72 2.21 15.96
N ALA A 129 -9.48 3.48 16.29
CA ALA A 129 -8.29 3.88 17.02
C ALA A 129 -8.21 3.24 18.41
N ALA A 130 -9.34 3.18 19.14
CA ALA A 130 -9.41 2.52 20.43
C ALA A 130 -9.12 1.02 20.32
N THR A 131 -9.70 0.34 19.32
CA THR A 131 -9.46 -1.09 19.08
C THR A 131 -7.99 -1.37 18.73
N LEU A 132 -7.39 -0.56 17.84
CA LEU A 132 -5.97 -0.69 17.49
C LEU A 132 -5.06 -0.42 18.69
N TYR A 133 -5.41 0.54 19.54
CA TYR A 133 -4.66 0.82 20.76
C TYR A 133 -4.71 -0.36 21.75
N LEU A 134 -5.89 -0.94 21.97
CA LEU A 134 -6.05 -2.14 22.82
C LEU A 134 -5.30 -3.33 22.25
N LEU A 135 -5.37 -3.53 20.92
CA LEU A 135 -4.61 -4.57 20.23
C LEU A 135 -3.11 -4.38 20.39
N ALA A 136 -2.62 -3.15 20.26
CA ALA A 136 -1.20 -2.84 20.43
C ALA A 136 -0.75 -3.16 21.87
N ILE A 137 -1.53 -2.77 22.89
CA ILE A 137 -1.22 -3.11 24.28
C ILE A 137 -1.19 -4.64 24.46
N ALA A 138 -2.18 -5.35 23.97
CA ALA A 138 -2.25 -6.81 24.09
C ALA A 138 -1.05 -7.47 23.41
N LEU A 139 -0.65 -7.00 22.22
CA LEU A 139 0.54 -7.48 21.51
C LEU A 139 1.83 -7.22 22.30
N PHE A 140 2.00 -6.02 22.86
CA PHE A 140 3.18 -5.70 23.65
C PHE A 140 3.25 -6.53 24.95
N LEU A 141 2.15 -6.69 25.65
CA LEU A 141 2.09 -7.51 26.86
C LEU A 141 2.38 -8.98 26.56
N SER A 142 1.69 -9.57 25.58
CA SER A 142 1.88 -10.98 25.23
C SER A 142 3.29 -11.26 24.71
N SER A 143 3.87 -10.36 23.89
CA SER A 143 5.22 -10.51 23.40
C SER A 143 6.28 -10.36 24.50
N SER A 144 6.07 -9.45 25.46
CA SER A 144 6.98 -9.28 26.59
C SER A 144 6.94 -10.51 27.53
N MET A 145 5.74 -11.04 27.80
CA MET A 145 5.58 -12.26 28.60
C MET A 145 6.24 -13.46 27.90
N MET A 146 6.04 -13.59 26.59
CA MET A 146 6.64 -14.67 25.81
C MET A 146 8.15 -14.56 25.75
N TYR A 147 8.68 -13.36 25.56
CA TYR A 147 10.11 -13.09 25.61
C TYR A 147 10.71 -13.53 26.97
N LEU A 148 10.09 -13.16 28.09
CA LEU A 148 10.54 -13.54 29.42
C LEU A 148 10.46 -15.06 29.67
N ALA A 149 9.48 -15.75 29.10
CA ALA A 149 9.27 -17.18 29.30
C ALA A 149 10.17 -18.06 28.41
N GLU A 150 10.47 -17.64 27.19
CA GLU A 150 11.08 -18.50 26.16
C GLU A 150 12.48 -18.06 25.71
N SER A 151 12.94 -16.84 26.02
CA SER A 151 14.21 -16.31 25.51
C SER A 151 15.44 -17.13 25.91
N ASP A 152 15.43 -17.75 27.09
CA ASP A 152 16.54 -18.59 27.57
C ASP A 152 16.55 -19.98 26.95
N VAL A 153 15.41 -20.48 26.47
CA VAL A 153 15.24 -21.82 25.96
C VAL A 153 15.15 -21.86 24.44
N GLN A 154 14.51 -20.85 23.84
CA GLN A 154 14.36 -20.69 22.39
C GLN A 154 15.07 -19.43 21.89
N THR A 155 16.37 -19.36 22.08
CA THR A 155 17.20 -18.20 21.73
C THR A 155 17.13 -17.80 20.25
N ASP A 156 16.77 -18.72 19.35
CA ASP A 156 16.70 -18.44 17.92
C ASP A 156 15.40 -17.74 17.48
N HIS A 157 14.34 -17.83 18.28
CA HIS A 157 13.01 -17.37 17.91
C HIS A 157 12.45 -16.25 18.80
N PHE A 158 12.96 -16.13 20.03
CA PHE A 158 12.50 -15.15 21.02
C PHE A 158 13.66 -14.30 21.56
N LYS A 159 14.56 -13.85 20.66
CA LYS A 159 15.77 -13.05 21.00
C LYS A 159 15.45 -11.68 21.60
N SER A 160 14.30 -11.11 21.23
CA SER A 160 13.90 -9.76 21.60
C SER A 160 12.38 -9.61 21.63
N ILE A 161 11.90 -8.58 22.32
CA ILE A 161 10.47 -8.24 22.35
C ILE A 161 9.89 -8.02 20.92
N PRO A 162 10.54 -7.27 20.01
CA PRO A 162 10.04 -7.13 18.64
C PRO A 162 9.95 -8.46 17.87
N GLU A 163 10.84 -9.39 18.12
CA GLU A 163 10.81 -10.71 17.48
C GLU A 163 9.67 -11.57 18.05
N SER A 164 9.47 -11.51 19.36
CA SER A 164 8.32 -12.12 20.04
C SER A 164 6.97 -11.50 19.64
N MET A 165 6.95 -10.21 19.23
CA MET A 165 5.74 -9.57 18.68
C MET A 165 5.27 -10.23 17.39
N TRP A 166 6.18 -10.74 16.59
CA TRP A 166 5.81 -11.47 15.37
C TRP A 166 5.01 -12.74 15.70
N TRP A 167 5.42 -13.47 16.74
CA TRP A 167 4.66 -14.60 17.24
C TRP A 167 3.31 -14.17 17.83
N SER A 168 3.31 -13.14 18.68
CA SER A 168 2.10 -12.60 19.31
C SER A 168 1.07 -12.08 18.30
N LEU A 169 1.50 -11.56 17.17
CA LEU A 169 0.60 -11.13 16.08
C LEU A 169 -0.06 -12.32 15.39
N ARG A 170 0.68 -13.40 15.18
CA ARG A 170 0.21 -14.60 14.47
C ARG A 170 -0.83 -15.39 15.25
N THR A 171 -0.73 -15.40 16.58
CA THR A 171 -1.60 -16.20 17.46
C THR A 171 -3.02 -15.67 17.48
N PRO A 172 -3.30 -14.38 17.81
CA PRO A 172 -4.67 -13.84 17.81
C PRO A 172 -5.29 -13.76 16.41
N THR A 173 -4.48 -13.58 15.37
CA THR A 173 -4.97 -13.53 13.98
C THR A 173 -5.28 -14.92 13.40
N THR A 174 -5.05 -15.99 14.17
CA THR A 174 -5.30 -17.39 13.76
C THR A 174 -4.59 -17.80 12.47
N VAL A 175 -3.59 -17.04 12.03
CA VAL A 175 -2.78 -17.37 10.82
C VAL A 175 -1.94 -18.61 11.05
N GLY A 176 -1.48 -18.84 12.30
CA GLY A 176 -1.03 -20.11 12.85
C GLY A 176 -0.08 -20.97 12.00
N TYR A 177 0.89 -20.39 11.29
CA TYR A 177 1.95 -21.19 10.68
C TYR A 177 2.80 -21.85 11.79
N VAL A 178 2.63 -23.14 11.94
CA VAL A 178 2.86 -24.06 13.05
C VAL A 178 4.32 -24.20 13.54
N VAL A 179 5.26 -23.39 13.13
CA VAL A 179 6.69 -23.61 13.45
C VAL A 179 7.09 -23.01 14.80
N LEU A 180 6.34 -22.07 15.32
CA LEU A 180 6.68 -21.38 16.57
C LEU A 180 5.57 -21.58 17.60
N TYR A 181 5.87 -22.34 18.66
CA TYR A 181 5.00 -22.53 19.82
C TYR A 181 5.85 -22.50 21.11
N PRO A 182 5.27 -22.05 22.23
CA PRO A 182 5.98 -22.05 23.49
C PRO A 182 6.27 -23.49 23.94
N ILE A 183 7.50 -23.74 24.39
CA ILE A 183 7.92 -25.06 24.90
C ILE A 183 8.02 -25.09 26.42
N THR A 184 8.28 -23.94 27.05
CA THR A 184 8.35 -23.88 28.51
C THR A 184 6.98 -24.07 29.16
N PRO A 185 6.90 -24.63 30.37
CA PRO A 185 5.64 -24.71 31.11
C PRO A 185 4.97 -23.36 31.33
N ILE A 186 5.77 -22.29 31.55
CA ILE A 186 5.27 -20.92 31.77
C ILE A 186 4.75 -20.30 30.48
N GLY A 187 5.40 -20.56 29.35
CA GLY A 187 4.99 -20.02 28.05
C GLY A 187 3.70 -20.67 27.52
N LYS A 188 3.30 -21.83 28.04
CA LYS A 188 2.07 -22.57 27.63
C LYS A 188 0.82 -22.11 28.37
N PHE A 189 0.95 -21.34 29.44
CA PHE A 189 -0.14 -20.73 30.20
C PHE A 189 -0.36 -19.28 29.80
#